data_7a3e6839260a7a2cb22ec7e6454bc005
#
_entry.id   7a3e6839260a7a2cb22ec7e6454bc005
#
_cell.length_a   1.000
_cell.length_b   1.000
_cell.length_c   1.000
_cell.angle_alpha   90.00
_cell.angle_beta   90.00
_cell.angle_gamma   90.00
#
_symmetry.space_group_name_H-M   'P 1'
#
loop_
_entity.id
_entity.type
_entity.pdbx_description
1 polymer ?
#
loop_
_entity_poly.entity_id
_entity_poly.type
_entity_poly.pdbx_seq_one_letter_code
_entity_poly.pdbx_strand_id
1 'polypeptide(L)'
;MGTSAEGYLLSLDVSTFCTGYAIWNLNENKLETAGHVALKNKKDIHEKVNTMFEVLDTLNTNTDKITEVVIEDIITKFISGKSNIKTIITLAAFNAIIQRKCYEMLGKAPTMMNVIRARNLADCKVPRGTKSKDFILRRVCELHPEVKQLLPLMKTKSEFAKEAYDVSDAIVVARARAAEIFPPQLEIELKPPSIAEEELLPF
;
A
#
# COMPACT_ATOMS: atom_id res chain seq x y z
N MET A 1 8.05 -0.25 25.98
CA MET A 1 9.25 -0.12 25.13
C MET A 1 8.77 -0.29 23.70
N GLY A 2 8.60 0.82 22.95
CA GLY A 2 8.25 0.76 21.55
C GLY A 2 9.48 0.27 20.78
N THR A 3 9.35 -0.86 20.09
CA THR A 3 10.35 -1.30 19.12
C THR A 3 10.33 -0.28 18.00
N SER A 4 11.37 0.56 17.89
CA SER A 4 11.55 1.39 16.70
C SER A 4 11.69 0.42 15.52
N ALA A 5 10.72 0.41 14.62
CA ALA A 5 10.84 -0.32 13.38
C ALA A 5 11.89 0.41 12.55
N GLU A 6 13.07 -0.20 12.37
CA GLU A 6 14.13 0.35 11.54
C GLU A 6 14.10 -0.28 10.15
N GLY A 7 14.48 0.49 9.14
CA GLY A 7 14.62 0.02 7.77
C GLY A 7 13.51 0.52 6.83
N TYR A 8 13.23 -0.26 5.80
CA TYR A 8 12.27 0.08 4.76
C TYR A 8 11.14 -0.95 4.67
N LEU A 9 9.94 -0.45 4.43
CA LEU A 9 8.76 -1.24 4.10
C LEU A 9 8.57 -1.22 2.57
N LEU A 10 8.56 -2.40 1.95
CA LEU A 10 8.14 -2.58 0.56
C LEU A 10 6.65 -2.92 0.52
N SER A 11 5.89 -2.14 -0.23
CA SER A 11 4.48 -2.41 -0.53
C SER A 11 4.30 -2.79 -1.99
N LEU A 12 3.42 -3.78 -2.25
CA LEU A 12 3.10 -4.27 -3.59
C LEU A 12 1.58 -4.35 -3.82
N ASP A 13 1.12 -3.76 -4.93
CA ASP A 13 -0.17 -4.07 -5.57
C ASP A 13 0.09 -5.02 -6.74
N VAL A 14 -0.02 -6.34 -6.47
CA VAL A 14 0.40 -7.39 -7.40
C VAL A 14 -0.65 -7.65 -8.45
N SER A 15 -0.29 -7.44 -9.73
CA SER A 15 -1.11 -7.74 -10.89
C SER A 15 -0.28 -8.35 -12.03
N THR A 16 -0.90 -9.17 -12.85
CA THR A 16 -0.26 -9.81 -14.02
C THR A 16 -0.06 -8.87 -15.22
N PHE A 17 -0.52 -7.64 -15.15
CA PHE A 17 -0.37 -6.62 -16.21
C PHE A 17 0.55 -5.49 -15.81
N CYS A 18 0.42 -5.03 -14.59
CA CYS A 18 1.20 -3.96 -14.02
C CYS A 18 1.20 -4.11 -12.50
N THR A 19 2.35 -4.31 -11.89
CA THR A 19 2.48 -4.34 -10.43
C THR A 19 2.97 -2.99 -9.96
N GLY A 20 2.19 -2.32 -9.11
CA GLY A 20 2.62 -1.12 -8.40
C GLY A 20 3.50 -1.48 -7.21
N TYR A 21 4.48 -0.63 -6.90
CA TYR A 21 5.26 -0.74 -5.67
C TYR A 21 5.46 0.61 -5.01
N ALA A 22 5.67 0.59 -3.68
CA ALA A 22 6.09 1.74 -2.91
C ALA A 22 7.12 1.31 -1.85
N ILE A 23 8.12 2.15 -1.63
CA ILE A 23 9.11 2.01 -0.55
C ILE A 23 8.83 3.08 0.49
N TRP A 24 8.63 2.67 1.73
CA TRP A 24 8.36 3.55 2.86
C TRP A 24 9.52 3.48 3.84
N ASN A 25 10.10 4.62 4.17
CA ASN A 25 11.15 4.73 5.18
C ASN A 25 10.52 4.66 6.57
N LEU A 26 10.78 3.59 7.30
CA LEU A 26 10.22 3.37 8.63
C LEU A 26 10.87 4.26 9.69
N ASN A 27 12.13 4.67 9.50
CA ASN A 27 12.81 5.55 10.46
C ASN A 27 12.23 6.96 10.46
N GLU A 28 11.87 7.46 9.25
CA GLU A 28 11.36 8.81 9.07
C GLU A 28 9.83 8.84 8.90
N ASN A 29 9.21 7.67 8.88
CA ASN A 29 7.77 7.48 8.63
C ASN A 29 7.26 8.25 7.40
N LYS A 30 8.00 8.14 6.30
CA LYS A 30 7.67 8.83 5.04
C LYS A 30 7.82 7.94 3.81
N LEU A 31 7.15 8.32 2.73
CA LEU A 31 7.34 7.70 1.42
C LEU A 31 8.73 8.06 0.89
N GLU A 32 9.52 7.05 0.53
CA GLU A 32 10.86 7.21 -0.07
C GLU A 32 10.77 7.24 -1.58
N THR A 33 10.11 6.26 -2.17
CA THR A 33 9.90 6.17 -3.63
C THR A 33 8.70 5.28 -3.94
N ALA A 34 8.19 5.39 -5.16
CA ALA A 34 7.17 4.51 -5.69
C ALA A 34 7.32 4.36 -7.21
N GLY A 35 6.78 3.28 -7.76
CA GLY A 35 6.84 3.03 -9.17
C GLY A 35 6.01 1.82 -9.59
N HIS A 36 6.25 1.34 -10.80
CA HIS A 36 5.53 0.19 -11.32
C HIS A 36 6.41 -0.72 -12.17
N VAL A 37 6.00 -1.97 -12.28
CA VAL A 37 6.60 -2.97 -13.16
C VAL A 37 5.60 -3.32 -14.24
N ALA A 38 5.91 -2.95 -15.48
CA ALA A 38 5.06 -3.22 -16.63
C ALA A 38 5.23 -4.67 -17.09
N LEU A 39 4.17 -5.48 -16.97
CA LEU A 39 4.17 -6.93 -17.28
C LEU A 39 3.30 -7.28 -18.51
N LYS A 40 2.62 -6.29 -19.09
CA LYS A 40 1.66 -6.49 -20.19
C LYS A 40 2.27 -7.17 -21.40
N ASN A 41 3.53 -6.85 -21.73
CA ASN A 41 4.21 -7.39 -22.91
C ASN A 41 4.85 -8.77 -22.70
N LYS A 42 4.78 -9.32 -21.49
CA LYS A 42 5.28 -10.65 -21.16
C LYS A 42 4.24 -11.70 -21.50
N LYS A 43 4.63 -12.75 -22.23
CA LYS A 43 3.69 -13.72 -22.79
C LYS A 43 3.16 -14.70 -21.77
N ASP A 44 4.01 -15.17 -20.89
CA ASP A 44 3.65 -16.17 -19.90
C ASP A 44 3.94 -15.75 -18.46
N ILE A 45 3.50 -16.56 -17.51
CA ILE A 45 3.64 -16.28 -16.09
C ILE A 45 5.10 -16.31 -15.64
N HIS A 46 5.94 -17.14 -16.24
CA HIS A 46 7.35 -17.29 -15.85
C HIS A 46 8.16 -16.06 -16.24
N GLU A 47 7.94 -15.53 -17.46
CA GLU A 47 8.54 -14.25 -17.88
C GLU A 47 8.14 -13.10 -16.95
N LYS A 48 6.86 -13.06 -16.52
CA LYS A 48 6.37 -12.05 -15.58
C LYS A 48 7.04 -12.18 -14.21
N VAL A 49 7.13 -13.40 -13.72
CA VAL A 49 7.79 -13.70 -12.44
C VAL A 49 9.26 -13.30 -12.49
N ASN A 50 10.00 -13.68 -13.54
CA ASN A 50 11.40 -13.30 -13.67
C ASN A 50 11.60 -11.79 -13.68
N THR A 51 10.77 -11.07 -14.47
CA THR A 51 10.81 -9.59 -14.51
C THR A 51 10.53 -8.98 -13.13
N MET A 52 9.57 -9.53 -12.38
CA MET A 52 9.30 -9.07 -11.00
C MET A 52 10.48 -9.36 -10.07
N PHE A 53 11.11 -10.53 -10.18
CA PHE A 53 12.25 -10.89 -9.34
C PHE A 53 13.44 -9.97 -9.57
N GLU A 54 13.77 -9.66 -10.83
CA GLU A 54 14.81 -8.69 -11.18
C GLU A 54 14.55 -7.32 -10.53
N VAL A 55 13.31 -6.84 -10.60
CA VAL A 55 12.96 -5.56 -9.98
C VAL A 55 13.01 -5.65 -8.45
N LEU A 56 12.47 -6.70 -7.84
CA LEU A 56 12.53 -6.88 -6.38
C LEU A 56 13.96 -6.98 -5.86
N ASP A 57 14.82 -7.69 -6.57
CA ASP A 57 16.24 -7.80 -6.22
C ASP A 57 16.94 -6.43 -6.34
N THR A 58 16.64 -5.65 -7.38
CA THR A 58 17.15 -4.29 -7.54
C THR A 58 16.68 -3.36 -6.43
N LEU A 59 15.40 -3.41 -6.08
CA LEU A 59 14.85 -2.61 -4.97
C LEU A 59 15.50 -3.00 -3.64
N ASN A 60 15.65 -4.30 -3.38
CA ASN A 60 16.29 -4.80 -2.15
C ASN A 60 17.76 -4.38 -2.06
N THR A 61 18.52 -4.42 -3.17
CA THR A 61 19.92 -4.01 -3.20
C THR A 61 20.09 -2.51 -2.98
N ASN A 62 19.19 -1.68 -3.57
CA ASN A 62 19.29 -0.23 -3.49
C ASN A 62 18.81 0.34 -2.15
N THR A 63 17.99 -0.40 -1.41
CA THR A 63 17.43 0.06 -0.14
C THR A 63 18.14 -0.50 1.08
N ASP A 64 19.21 -1.28 0.91
CA ASP A 64 20.06 -1.92 1.94
C ASP A 64 19.34 -2.59 3.12
N LYS A 65 18.06 -2.32 3.36
CA LYS A 65 17.32 -2.80 4.54
C LYS A 65 15.80 -2.83 4.35
N ILE A 66 15.30 -3.54 3.34
CA ILE A 66 13.88 -3.90 3.38
C ILE A 66 13.67 -4.87 4.55
N THR A 67 12.98 -4.42 5.58
CA THR A 67 12.72 -5.20 6.80
C THR A 67 11.28 -5.68 6.90
N GLU A 68 10.40 -5.13 6.07
CA GLU A 68 8.97 -5.45 6.04
C GLU A 68 8.47 -5.48 4.60
N VAL A 69 7.58 -6.42 4.28
CA VAL A 69 6.83 -6.42 3.00
C VAL A 69 5.35 -6.53 3.30
N VAL A 70 4.56 -5.70 2.63
CA VAL A 70 3.10 -5.78 2.63
C VAL A 70 2.59 -5.92 1.20
N ILE A 71 1.61 -6.80 0.98
CA ILE A 71 1.01 -7.05 -0.33
C ILE A 71 -0.49 -6.81 -0.22
N GLU A 72 -1.09 -6.12 -1.20
CA GLU A 72 -2.55 -6.02 -1.26
C GLU A 72 -3.15 -7.43 -1.40
N ASP A 73 -4.12 -7.74 -0.53
CA ASP A 73 -4.78 -9.04 -0.53
C ASP A 73 -5.67 -9.20 -1.76
N ILE A 74 -5.63 -10.37 -2.35
CA ILE A 74 -6.43 -10.68 -3.53
C ILE A 74 -7.91 -10.67 -3.15
N ILE A 75 -8.72 -9.93 -3.93
CA ILE A 75 -10.16 -9.97 -3.79
C ILE A 75 -10.64 -11.36 -4.23
N THR A 76 -10.85 -12.25 -3.27
CA THR A 76 -11.33 -13.62 -3.50
C THR A 76 -12.83 -13.69 -3.84
N LYS A 77 -13.55 -12.57 -3.71
CA LYS A 77 -14.98 -12.51 -4.05
C LYS A 77 -15.17 -12.49 -5.56
N PHE A 78 -15.71 -13.57 -6.08
CA PHE A 78 -16.15 -13.65 -7.47
C PHE A 78 -17.25 -12.60 -7.72
N ILE A 79 -16.93 -11.56 -8.49
CA ILE A 79 -17.93 -10.61 -8.97
C ILE A 79 -18.34 -11.08 -10.37
N SER A 80 -19.53 -11.68 -10.46
CA SER A 80 -20.11 -12.17 -11.73
C SER A 80 -19.98 -11.08 -12.82
N GLY A 81 -19.45 -11.46 -13.98
CA GLY A 81 -19.31 -10.60 -15.16
C GLY A 81 -18.07 -9.69 -15.22
N LYS A 82 -17.21 -9.65 -14.19
CA LYS A 82 -16.01 -8.77 -14.19
C LYS A 82 -14.68 -9.50 -14.37
N SER A 83 -14.60 -10.78 -14.04
CA SER A 83 -13.38 -11.58 -14.20
C SER A 83 -13.74 -13.02 -14.52
N ASN A 84 -12.98 -13.66 -15.43
CA ASN A 84 -13.14 -15.09 -15.64
C ASN A 84 -12.28 -15.88 -14.64
N ILE A 85 -12.65 -17.13 -14.41
CA ILE A 85 -11.97 -18.04 -13.47
C ILE A 85 -10.47 -18.19 -13.81
N LYS A 86 -10.13 -18.27 -15.08
CA LYS A 86 -8.74 -18.38 -15.53
C LYS A 86 -7.89 -17.19 -15.08
N THR A 87 -8.43 -15.98 -15.19
CA THR A 87 -7.74 -14.75 -14.75
C THR A 87 -7.50 -14.76 -13.24
N ILE A 88 -8.49 -15.18 -12.46
CA ILE A 88 -8.36 -15.27 -10.99
C ILE A 88 -7.31 -16.29 -10.59
N ILE A 89 -7.32 -17.50 -11.20
CA ILE A 89 -6.33 -18.54 -10.93
C ILE A 89 -4.92 -18.06 -11.30
N THR A 90 -4.77 -17.43 -12.46
CA THR A 90 -3.46 -16.90 -12.90
C THR A 90 -2.94 -15.83 -11.95
N LEU A 91 -3.81 -14.91 -11.50
CA LEU A 91 -3.45 -13.88 -10.55
C LEU A 91 -3.06 -14.48 -9.19
N ALA A 92 -3.83 -15.45 -8.70
CA ALA A 92 -3.55 -16.13 -7.44
C ALA A 92 -2.20 -16.88 -7.49
N ALA A 93 -1.93 -17.59 -8.58
CA ALA A 93 -0.66 -18.28 -8.78
C ALA A 93 0.52 -17.30 -8.83
N PHE A 94 0.38 -16.19 -9.59
CA PHE A 94 1.40 -15.16 -9.69
C PHE A 94 1.67 -14.52 -8.33
N ASN A 95 0.63 -14.14 -7.59
CA ASN A 95 0.74 -13.55 -6.26
C ASN A 95 1.44 -14.52 -5.28
N ALA A 96 1.09 -15.82 -5.29
CA ALA A 96 1.73 -16.82 -4.43
C ALA A 96 3.24 -16.95 -4.69
N ILE A 97 3.67 -16.87 -5.95
CA ILE A 97 5.09 -16.90 -6.31
C ILE A 97 5.81 -15.64 -5.82
N ILE A 98 5.19 -14.47 -5.98
CA ILE A 98 5.75 -13.20 -5.46
C ILE A 98 5.85 -13.25 -3.93
N GLN A 99 4.83 -13.74 -3.21
CA GLN A 99 4.89 -13.93 -1.76
C GLN A 99 6.06 -14.85 -1.37
N ARG A 100 6.27 -15.94 -2.11
CA ARG A 100 7.40 -16.86 -1.88
C ARG A 100 8.74 -16.15 -2.04
N LYS A 101 8.92 -15.33 -3.10
CA LYS A 101 10.13 -14.53 -3.29
C LYS A 101 10.35 -13.55 -2.14
N CYS A 102 9.30 -12.85 -1.71
CA CYS A 102 9.39 -11.94 -0.57
C CYS A 102 9.78 -12.68 0.73
N TYR A 103 9.25 -13.89 0.93
CA TYR A 103 9.66 -14.74 2.05
C TYR A 103 11.16 -15.10 1.97
N GLU A 104 11.66 -15.43 0.80
CA GLU A 104 13.09 -15.76 0.61
C GLU A 104 14.01 -14.54 0.87
N MET A 105 13.54 -13.33 0.52
CA MET A 105 14.28 -12.10 0.78
C MET A 105 14.36 -11.76 2.28
N LEU A 106 13.28 -11.99 3.02
CA LEU A 106 13.12 -11.50 4.41
C LEU A 106 13.27 -12.59 5.48
N GLY A 107 13.17 -13.86 5.12
CA GLY A 107 13.03 -14.96 6.09
C GLY A 107 11.69 -15.01 6.82
N LYS A 108 10.73 -14.14 6.46
CA LYS A 108 9.37 -14.10 7.02
C LYS A 108 8.32 -13.85 5.94
N ALA A 109 7.08 -14.31 6.19
CA ALA A 109 5.98 -14.10 5.26
C ALA A 109 5.62 -12.61 5.15
N PRO A 110 5.28 -12.10 3.93
CA PRO A 110 4.75 -10.77 3.78
C PRO A 110 3.40 -10.61 4.49
N THR A 111 3.12 -9.40 4.96
CA THR A 111 1.80 -9.07 5.51
C THR A 111 0.80 -8.92 4.37
N MET A 112 -0.37 -9.56 4.47
CA MET A 112 -1.46 -9.37 3.51
C MET A 112 -2.40 -8.27 4.01
N MET A 113 -2.69 -7.29 3.16
CA MET A 113 -3.49 -6.12 3.52
C MET A 113 -4.77 -6.04 2.69
N ASN A 114 -5.92 -6.12 3.36
CA ASN A 114 -7.21 -5.93 2.70
C ASN A 114 -7.38 -4.47 2.23
N VAL A 115 -7.84 -4.28 0.98
CA VAL A 115 -7.97 -2.96 0.34
C VAL A 115 -8.86 -1.98 1.13
N ILE A 116 -9.96 -2.45 1.73
CA ILE A 116 -10.88 -1.59 2.50
C ILE A 116 -10.19 -1.13 3.78
N ARG A 117 -9.51 -2.06 4.47
CA ARG A 117 -8.72 -1.75 5.66
C ARG A 117 -7.59 -0.78 5.31
N ALA A 118 -6.85 -1.02 4.23
CA ALA A 118 -5.79 -0.13 3.78
C ALA A 118 -6.30 1.30 3.56
N ARG A 119 -7.39 1.47 2.83
CA ARG A 119 -7.99 2.79 2.57
C ARG A 119 -8.45 3.51 3.83
N ASN A 120 -8.96 2.78 4.82
CA ASN A 120 -9.37 3.37 6.09
C ASN A 120 -8.15 3.86 6.90
N LEU A 121 -7.11 3.03 7.03
CA LEU A 121 -5.89 3.36 7.78
C LEU A 121 -5.05 4.46 7.11
N ALA A 122 -5.05 4.50 5.77
CA ALA A 122 -4.30 5.49 4.99
C ALA A 122 -5.01 6.85 4.84
N ASP A 123 -6.17 7.06 5.46
CA ASP A 123 -7.02 8.26 5.25
C ASP A 123 -7.42 8.46 3.77
N CYS A 124 -7.72 7.34 3.10
CA CYS A 124 -8.13 7.28 1.69
C CYS A 124 -9.52 6.66 1.50
N LYS A 125 -10.40 6.83 2.50
CA LYS A 125 -11.77 6.28 2.45
C LYS A 125 -12.57 6.92 1.32
N VAL A 126 -13.00 6.09 0.37
CA VAL A 126 -13.73 6.54 -0.83
C VAL A 126 -15.18 6.89 -0.47
N PRO A 127 -15.65 8.12 -0.76
CA PRO A 127 -17.04 8.50 -0.55
C PRO A 127 -17.99 7.67 -1.43
N ARG A 128 -19.22 7.46 -0.94
CA ARG A 128 -20.25 6.72 -1.69
C ARG A 128 -20.55 7.42 -3.02
N GLY A 129 -20.65 6.64 -4.12
CA GLY A 129 -20.95 7.18 -5.45
C GLY A 129 -19.73 7.74 -6.22
N THR A 130 -18.55 7.76 -5.60
CA THR A 130 -17.32 8.27 -6.25
C THR A 130 -16.59 7.15 -6.99
N LYS A 131 -15.98 7.47 -8.14
CA LYS A 131 -15.07 6.56 -8.85
C LYS A 131 -13.82 6.36 -8.00
N SER A 132 -13.65 5.14 -7.45
CA SER A 132 -12.62 4.86 -6.46
C SER A 132 -11.20 5.13 -6.95
N LYS A 133 -10.85 4.72 -8.17
CA LYS A 133 -9.49 4.89 -8.71
C LYS A 133 -9.07 6.35 -8.82
N ASP A 134 -9.93 7.19 -9.42
CA ASP A 134 -9.66 8.62 -9.57
C ASP A 134 -9.60 9.34 -8.23
N PHE A 135 -10.42 8.92 -7.27
CA PHE A 135 -10.39 9.46 -5.92
C PHE A 135 -9.08 9.12 -5.20
N ILE A 136 -8.67 7.84 -5.22
CA ILE A 136 -7.44 7.37 -4.58
C ILE A 136 -6.22 8.08 -5.16
N LEU A 137 -6.11 8.14 -6.47
CA LEU A 137 -5.00 8.84 -7.14
C LEU A 137 -4.89 10.31 -6.70
N ARG A 138 -6.01 11.04 -6.69
CA ARG A 138 -6.02 12.44 -6.20
C ARG A 138 -5.66 12.54 -4.73
N ARG A 139 -6.23 11.67 -3.90
CA ARG A 139 -5.99 11.68 -2.46
C ARG A 139 -4.53 11.39 -2.12
N VAL A 140 -3.90 10.46 -2.82
CA VAL A 140 -2.46 10.17 -2.70
C VAL A 140 -1.63 11.39 -3.07
N CYS A 141 -1.97 12.09 -4.17
CA CYS A 141 -1.29 13.34 -4.56
C CYS A 141 -1.51 14.51 -3.59
N GLU A 142 -2.60 14.52 -2.82
CA GLU A 142 -2.84 15.50 -1.75
C GLU A 142 -2.01 15.20 -0.50
N LEU A 143 -1.97 13.93 -0.10
CA LEU A 143 -1.23 13.47 1.08
C LEU A 143 0.28 13.45 0.87
N HIS A 144 0.72 13.25 -0.36
CA HIS A 144 2.10 13.11 -0.79
C HIS A 144 2.34 13.94 -2.07
N PRO A 145 2.48 15.27 -1.99
CA PRO A 145 2.64 16.13 -3.17
C PRO A 145 3.83 15.75 -4.05
N GLU A 146 4.90 15.23 -3.45
CA GLU A 146 6.10 14.73 -4.12
C GLU A 146 5.84 13.56 -5.07
N VAL A 147 4.81 12.79 -4.82
CA VAL A 147 4.42 11.61 -5.63
C VAL A 147 4.09 11.98 -7.07
N LYS A 148 3.61 13.20 -7.33
CA LYS A 148 3.27 13.64 -8.68
C LYS A 148 4.42 13.49 -9.68
N GLN A 149 5.65 13.58 -9.21
CA GLN A 149 6.85 13.42 -10.04
C GLN A 149 7.20 11.94 -10.30
N LEU A 150 6.72 11.04 -9.43
CA LEU A 150 6.95 9.59 -9.50
C LEU A 150 5.88 8.87 -10.33
N LEU A 151 4.70 9.49 -10.47
CA LEU A 151 3.58 8.86 -11.18
C LEU A 151 3.79 8.89 -12.70
N PRO A 152 3.53 7.77 -13.38
CA PRO A 152 3.66 7.71 -14.83
C PRO A 152 2.61 8.60 -15.52
N LEU A 153 3.09 9.40 -16.50
CA LEU A 153 2.25 10.26 -17.33
C LEU A 153 1.97 9.59 -18.67
N MET A 154 0.87 9.97 -19.30
CA MET A 154 0.58 9.60 -20.67
C MET A 154 1.55 10.34 -21.62
N LYS A 155 2.08 9.62 -22.63
CA LYS A 155 3.08 10.17 -23.56
C LYS A 155 2.60 11.40 -24.35
N THR A 156 1.29 11.56 -24.54
CA THR A 156 0.69 12.60 -25.39
C THR A 156 -0.15 13.63 -24.64
N LYS A 157 -0.31 13.45 -23.33
CA LYS A 157 -1.16 14.30 -22.48
C LYS A 157 -0.51 14.49 -21.12
N SER A 158 -0.76 15.62 -20.49
CA SER A 158 -0.36 15.89 -19.09
C SER A 158 -1.23 15.12 -18.08
N GLU A 159 -1.90 14.06 -18.49
CA GLU A 159 -2.73 13.20 -17.65
C GLU A 159 -1.92 11.99 -17.15
N PHE A 160 -2.29 11.45 -16.02
CA PHE A 160 -1.66 10.24 -15.49
C PHE A 160 -2.01 9.02 -16.34
N ALA A 161 -1.03 8.17 -16.59
CA ALA A 161 -1.23 6.88 -17.24
C ALA A 161 -2.01 5.91 -16.32
N LYS A 162 -2.53 4.81 -16.87
CA LYS A 162 -3.29 3.82 -16.09
C LYS A 162 -2.45 3.17 -14.98
N GLU A 163 -1.18 3.03 -15.21
CA GLU A 163 -0.19 2.49 -14.27
C GLU A 163 -0.08 3.34 -13.00
N ALA A 164 -0.45 4.63 -13.06
CA ALA A 164 -0.51 5.51 -11.89
C ALA A 164 -1.51 5.04 -10.83
N TYR A 165 -2.57 4.34 -11.23
CA TYR A 165 -3.54 3.77 -10.27
C TYR A 165 -2.91 2.64 -9.44
N ASP A 166 -2.15 1.75 -10.10
CA ASP A 166 -1.49 0.63 -9.42
C ASP A 166 -0.40 1.14 -8.46
N VAL A 167 0.34 2.20 -8.87
CA VAL A 167 1.29 2.90 -7.98
C VAL A 167 0.58 3.53 -6.78
N SER A 168 -0.56 4.20 -7.02
CA SER A 168 -1.33 4.84 -5.95
C SER A 168 -1.90 3.82 -4.96
N ASP A 169 -2.40 2.67 -5.43
CA ASP A 169 -2.89 1.60 -4.57
C ASP A 169 -1.74 1.01 -3.73
N ALA A 170 -0.53 0.82 -4.30
CA ALA A 170 0.66 0.42 -3.54
C ALA A 170 1.06 1.44 -2.45
N ILE A 171 0.98 2.75 -2.73
CA ILE A 171 1.26 3.81 -1.74
C ILE A 171 0.24 3.78 -0.60
N VAL A 172 -1.05 3.57 -0.91
CA VAL A 172 -2.10 3.44 0.11
C VAL A 172 -1.83 2.27 1.04
N VAL A 173 -1.41 1.12 0.49
CA VAL A 173 -1.07 -0.08 1.28
C VAL A 173 0.18 0.16 2.13
N ALA A 174 1.22 0.84 1.60
CA ALA A 174 2.41 1.20 2.36
C ALA A 174 2.07 2.11 3.56
N ARG A 175 1.31 3.21 3.30
CA ARG A 175 0.88 4.15 4.32
C ARG A 175 0.01 3.48 5.39
N ALA A 176 -0.90 2.60 4.98
CA ALA A 176 -1.72 1.83 5.91
C ALA A 176 -0.89 0.94 6.83
N ARG A 177 0.11 0.24 6.27
CA ARG A 177 1.00 -0.60 7.07
C ARG A 177 1.87 0.23 8.00
N ALA A 178 2.38 1.36 7.53
CA ALA A 178 3.11 2.29 8.38
C ALA A 178 2.25 2.81 9.55
N ALA A 179 0.98 3.12 9.33
CA ALA A 179 0.04 3.52 10.39
C ALA A 179 -0.25 2.39 11.41
N GLU A 180 -0.17 1.12 11.02
CA GLU A 180 -0.24 0.00 11.98
C GLU A 180 1.03 -0.12 12.82
N ILE A 181 2.19 0.13 12.22
CA ILE A 181 3.49 0.09 12.91
C ILE A 181 3.64 1.29 13.84
N PHE A 182 3.19 2.47 13.40
CA PHE A 182 3.24 3.74 14.13
C PHE A 182 1.82 4.27 14.36
N PRO A 183 1.04 3.64 15.24
CA PRO A 183 -0.31 4.13 15.50
C PRO A 183 -0.26 5.56 16.05
N PRO A 184 -1.16 6.46 15.60
CA PRO A 184 -1.24 7.80 16.17
C PRO A 184 -1.43 7.68 17.69
N GLN A 185 -0.59 8.40 18.43
CA GLN A 185 -0.78 8.47 19.88
C GLN A 185 -2.13 9.12 20.13
N LEU A 186 -3.06 8.38 20.75
CA LEU A 186 -4.29 8.96 21.27
C LEU A 186 -3.86 9.95 22.34
N GLU A 187 -3.93 11.25 22.06
CA GLU A 187 -3.97 12.28 23.09
C GLU A 187 -5.23 12.01 23.89
N ILE A 188 -5.05 11.33 25.02
CA ILE A 188 -6.11 11.21 26.03
C ILE A 188 -6.19 12.61 26.61
N GLU A 189 -7.10 13.46 26.10
CA GLU A 189 -7.54 14.64 26.83
C GLU A 189 -8.17 14.12 28.15
N LEU A 190 -7.34 14.09 29.19
CA LEU A 190 -7.83 13.96 30.55
C LEU A 190 -8.67 15.20 30.82
N LYS A 191 -10.00 15.12 30.58
CA LYS A 191 -10.92 16.13 31.12
C LYS A 191 -10.61 16.21 32.60
N PRO A 192 -10.27 17.43 33.11
CA PRO A 192 -10.12 17.59 34.54
C PRO A 192 -11.40 17.14 35.24
N PRO A 193 -11.30 16.45 36.38
CA PRO A 193 -12.48 16.03 37.11
C PRO A 193 -13.35 17.27 37.36
N SER A 194 -14.61 17.19 36.96
CA SER A 194 -15.60 18.24 37.32
C SER A 194 -15.64 18.31 38.84
N ILE A 195 -15.17 19.41 39.37
CA ILE A 195 -15.33 19.73 40.78
C ILE A 195 -16.84 19.85 40.98
N ALA A 196 -17.45 18.86 41.62
CA ALA A 196 -18.82 18.99 42.09
C ALA A 196 -18.84 20.19 43.07
N GLU A 197 -19.59 21.22 42.74
CA GLU A 197 -19.93 22.29 43.70
C GLU A 197 -20.62 21.60 44.86
N GLU A 198 -19.95 21.54 46.02
CA GLU A 198 -20.60 21.19 47.27
C GLU A 198 -21.67 22.30 47.53
N GLU A 199 -22.93 21.91 47.45
CA GLU A 199 -24.05 22.70 47.93
C GLU A 199 -23.81 22.99 49.44
N LEU A 200 -23.39 24.23 49.72
CA LEU A 200 -23.41 24.75 51.07
C LEU A 200 -24.88 24.91 51.50
N LEU A 201 -25.33 23.99 52.37
CA LEU A 201 -26.59 24.11 53.04
C LEU A 201 -26.55 25.32 53.96
N PRO A 202 -27.52 26.23 53.92
CA PRO A 202 -27.62 27.32 54.85
C PRO A 202 -28.09 26.83 56.23
N PHE A 203 -27.42 27.27 57.27
CA PHE A 203 -27.87 27.14 58.67
C PHE A 203 -29.09 28.05 58.93
#